data_08b64316ebd41aa3d23be4a8662ef24a
#
_entry.id   08b64316ebd41aa3d23be4a8662ef24a
#
_cell.length_a   1.000
_cell.length_b   1.000
_cell.length_c   1.000
_cell.angle_alpha   90.00
_cell.angle_beta   90.00
_cell.angle_gamma   90.00
#
_symmetry.space_group_name_H-M   'P 1'
#
loop_
_entity.id
_entity.type
_entity.pdbx_description
1 polymer ?
#
loop_
_entity_poly.entity_id
_entity_poly.type
_entity_poly.pdbx_seq_one_letter_code
_entity_poly.pdbx_strand_id
1 'polypeptide(L)'
;MDDDASNGSDSSPQSKGGGKKLKIYFLPNLFTAANLFCGFLALTKIVEADLSGVDPDYGPIRDALWLILLACVFDVFDGRVARLGGYESPFGREFDSLADVVSFGVVPAFLVHKIVLKDVFGSHTEIGWFIASVYVICGALRLARFNCLSAMEEEGDAEEKTDHSSEFVG
;
A
#
# COMPACT_ATOMS: atom_id res chain seq x y z
N MET A 1 60.68 -7.95 39.57
CA MET A 1 60.45 -6.70 40.28
C MET A 1 60.31 -5.65 39.18
N ASP A 2 59.23 -5.09 38.84
CA ASP A 2 57.95 -4.93 39.51
C ASP A 2 56.84 -4.84 38.44
N ASP A 3 55.70 -5.32 38.83
CA ASP A 3 54.44 -5.28 38.17
C ASP A 3 53.96 -3.83 37.94
N ASP A 4 53.29 -3.60 36.82
CA ASP A 4 52.19 -2.64 36.82
C ASP A 4 51.09 -3.02 35.84
N ALA A 5 49.99 -3.42 36.44
CA ALA A 5 48.74 -3.72 35.81
C ALA A 5 48.00 -2.41 35.51
N SER A 6 47.77 -2.06 34.23
CA SER A 6 46.85 -0.99 33.88
C SER A 6 45.50 -1.57 33.41
N ASN A 7 44.56 -1.35 34.28
CA ASN A 7 43.14 -1.58 34.13
C ASN A 7 42.55 -0.70 33.00
N GLY A 8 42.27 -1.33 31.86
CA GLY A 8 41.52 -0.70 30.74
C GLY A 8 40.03 -0.93 30.93
N SER A 9 39.35 0.05 31.48
CA SER A 9 37.87 0.08 31.53
C SER A 9 37.28 0.20 30.11
N ASP A 10 36.76 -0.90 29.65
CA ASP A 10 35.98 -1.01 28.41
C ASP A 10 34.59 -0.41 28.65
N SER A 11 34.41 0.84 28.23
CA SER A 11 33.11 1.52 28.20
C SER A 11 32.48 1.40 26.83
N SER A 12 31.72 0.35 26.60
CA SER A 12 30.86 0.16 25.47
C SER A 12 29.80 1.28 25.41
N PRO A 13 29.62 2.00 24.28
CA PRO A 13 28.53 2.94 24.16
C PRO A 13 27.22 2.18 23.96
N GLN A 14 26.33 2.26 24.95
CA GLN A 14 24.98 1.74 24.88
C GLN A 14 24.21 2.39 23.71
N SER A 15 23.84 1.56 22.75
CA SER A 15 22.95 1.88 21.64
C SER A 15 21.55 2.26 22.14
N LYS A 16 21.31 3.54 22.39
CA LYS A 16 19.98 4.11 22.71
C LYS A 16 19.19 4.56 21.46
N GLY A 17 19.60 4.19 20.25
CA GLY A 17 19.00 4.67 19.00
C GLY A 17 17.93 3.78 18.34
N GLY A 18 17.84 2.50 18.72
CA GLY A 18 17.03 1.52 18.00
C GLY A 18 15.51 1.69 18.13
N GLY A 19 15.03 2.12 19.28
CA GLY A 19 13.58 2.17 19.55
C GLY A 19 12.82 3.31 18.84
N LYS A 20 13.50 4.42 18.54
CA LYS A 20 12.87 5.56 17.88
C LYS A 20 12.75 5.34 16.37
N LYS A 21 13.77 4.75 15.74
CA LYS A 21 13.74 4.40 14.31
C LYS A 21 12.71 3.33 14.02
N LEU A 22 12.57 2.31 14.84
CA LEU A 22 11.57 1.25 14.65
C LEU A 22 10.14 1.79 14.71
N LYS A 23 9.84 2.73 15.62
CA LYS A 23 8.51 3.35 15.74
C LYS A 23 8.13 4.18 14.52
N ILE A 24 9.09 4.80 13.85
CA ILE A 24 8.85 5.68 12.70
C ILE A 24 8.55 4.85 11.44
N TYR A 25 9.21 3.71 11.25
CA TYR A 25 8.91 2.78 10.14
C TYR A 25 7.57 2.04 10.31
N PHE A 26 7.08 1.90 11.53
CA PHE A 26 5.85 1.17 11.81
C PHE A 26 4.59 1.99 11.48
N LEU A 27 4.66 3.31 11.60
CA LEU A 27 3.49 4.18 11.44
C LEU A 27 2.92 4.20 10.02
N PRO A 28 3.72 4.37 8.93
CA PRO A 28 3.20 4.29 7.56
C PRO A 28 2.57 2.93 7.28
N ASN A 29 3.26 1.84 7.60
CA ASN A 29 2.75 0.49 7.38
C ASN A 29 1.45 0.20 8.13
N LEU A 30 1.18 0.89 9.24
CA LEU A 30 -0.07 0.78 9.98
C LEU A 30 -1.24 1.43 9.21
N PHE A 31 -1.03 2.56 8.57
CA PHE A 31 -2.05 3.20 7.72
C PHE A 31 -2.32 2.36 6.46
N THR A 32 -1.29 1.83 5.82
CA THR A 32 -1.43 0.89 4.71
C THR A 32 -2.20 -0.37 5.11
N ALA A 33 -1.91 -0.92 6.29
CA ALA A 33 -2.67 -2.05 6.84
C ALA A 33 -4.14 -1.67 7.11
N ALA A 34 -4.41 -0.46 7.59
CA ALA A 34 -5.76 0.04 7.80
C ALA A 34 -6.51 0.27 6.47
N ASN A 35 -5.84 0.79 5.42
CA ASN A 35 -6.35 0.86 4.06
C ASN A 35 -6.78 -0.52 3.57
N LEU A 36 -5.89 -1.50 3.62
CA LEU A 36 -6.15 -2.89 3.21
C LEU A 36 -7.31 -3.52 4.02
N PHE A 37 -7.35 -3.29 5.33
CA PHE A 37 -8.40 -3.78 6.21
C PHE A 37 -9.76 -3.19 5.85
N CYS A 38 -9.84 -1.88 5.61
CA CYS A 38 -11.07 -1.22 5.15
C CYS A 38 -11.53 -1.75 3.79
N GLY A 39 -10.58 -1.94 2.84
CA GLY A 39 -10.85 -2.56 1.55
C GLY A 39 -11.43 -3.97 1.69
N PHE A 40 -10.83 -4.80 2.54
CA PHE A 40 -11.33 -6.15 2.80
C PHE A 40 -12.72 -6.14 3.43
N LEU A 41 -12.98 -5.28 4.41
CA LEU A 41 -14.33 -5.12 5.00
C LEU A 41 -15.34 -4.62 3.97
N ALA A 42 -14.97 -3.71 3.07
CA ALA A 42 -15.83 -3.27 1.99
C ALA A 42 -16.20 -4.44 1.06
N LEU A 43 -15.23 -5.29 0.72
CA LEU A 43 -15.47 -6.49 -0.08
C LEU A 43 -16.46 -7.44 0.60
N THR A 44 -16.32 -7.69 1.91
CA THR A 44 -17.26 -8.55 2.65
C THR A 44 -18.68 -7.96 2.61
N LYS A 45 -18.84 -6.65 2.77
CA LYS A 45 -20.14 -5.97 2.66
C LYS A 45 -20.75 -6.09 1.25
N ILE A 46 -19.94 -5.98 0.20
CA ILE A 46 -20.41 -6.17 -1.18
C ILE A 46 -20.90 -7.62 -1.39
N VAL A 47 -20.17 -8.59 -0.86
CA VAL A 47 -20.54 -10.01 -0.97
C VAL A 47 -21.82 -10.31 -0.21
N GLU A 48 -21.98 -9.80 1.02
CA GLU A 48 -23.16 -9.94 1.87
C GLU A 48 -24.43 -9.31 1.27
N ALA A 49 -24.28 -8.26 0.43
CA ALA A 49 -25.43 -7.57 -0.14
C ALA A 49 -26.32 -8.52 -0.96
N ASP A 50 -27.58 -8.61 -0.60
CA ASP A 50 -28.59 -9.33 -1.38
C ASP A 50 -29.40 -8.31 -2.20
N LEU A 51 -29.10 -8.27 -3.51
CA LEU A 51 -29.80 -7.42 -4.48
C LEU A 51 -30.82 -8.20 -5.30
N SER A 52 -31.11 -9.47 -4.93
CA SER A 52 -32.09 -10.32 -5.57
C SER A 52 -33.44 -10.18 -4.87
N GLY A 53 -34.47 -9.78 -5.60
CA GLY A 53 -35.83 -9.72 -5.05
C GLY A 53 -36.57 -8.42 -5.38
N VAL A 54 -37.77 -8.30 -4.84
CA VAL A 54 -38.67 -7.16 -5.09
C VAL A 54 -38.26 -5.92 -4.27
N ASP A 55 -37.52 -6.13 -3.18
CA ASP A 55 -37.05 -5.06 -2.30
C ASP A 55 -35.53 -5.28 -1.97
N PRO A 56 -34.64 -4.84 -2.86
CA PRO A 56 -33.20 -5.05 -2.68
C PRO A 56 -32.64 -4.21 -1.51
N ASP A 57 -31.87 -4.83 -0.62
CA ASP A 57 -31.19 -4.15 0.48
C ASP A 57 -29.86 -3.51 0.00
N TYR A 58 -29.86 -2.21 -0.21
CA TYR A 58 -28.65 -1.43 -0.53
C TYR A 58 -27.85 -0.97 0.68
N GLY A 59 -28.27 -1.30 1.91
CA GLY A 59 -27.55 -0.95 3.14
C GLY A 59 -26.09 -1.39 3.12
N PRO A 60 -25.79 -2.69 2.89
CA PRO A 60 -24.42 -3.18 2.82
C PRO A 60 -23.57 -2.51 1.73
N ILE A 61 -24.18 -2.17 0.58
CA ILE A 61 -23.48 -1.45 -0.51
C ILE A 61 -23.09 -0.03 -0.07
N ARG A 62 -23.99 0.68 0.62
CA ARG A 62 -23.70 2.00 1.17
C ARG A 62 -22.58 1.93 2.19
N ASP A 63 -22.57 0.94 3.07
CA ASP A 63 -21.53 0.73 4.07
C ASP A 63 -20.19 0.40 3.40
N ALA A 64 -20.19 -0.41 2.34
CA ALA A 64 -19.01 -0.67 1.53
C ALA A 64 -18.43 0.60 0.89
N LEU A 65 -19.27 1.49 0.37
CA LEU A 65 -18.82 2.77 -0.19
C LEU A 65 -18.14 3.65 0.87
N TRP A 66 -18.68 3.72 2.09
CA TRP A 66 -18.04 4.45 3.19
C TRP A 66 -16.70 3.83 3.57
N LEU A 67 -16.58 2.51 3.57
CA LEU A 67 -15.31 1.81 3.84
C LEU A 67 -14.27 2.06 2.74
N ILE A 68 -14.67 2.13 1.47
CA ILE A 68 -13.78 2.49 0.36
C ILE A 68 -13.28 3.95 0.53
N LEU A 69 -14.17 4.88 0.88
CA LEU A 69 -13.77 6.26 1.15
C LEU A 69 -12.81 6.36 2.35
N LEU A 70 -13.04 5.57 3.39
CA LEU A 70 -12.13 5.51 4.54
C LEU A 70 -10.77 4.89 4.15
N ALA A 71 -10.76 3.87 3.29
CA ALA A 71 -9.53 3.32 2.73
C ALA A 71 -8.74 4.39 1.97
N CYS A 72 -9.39 5.21 1.12
CA CYS A 72 -8.75 6.35 0.44
C CYS A 72 -8.15 7.36 1.42
N VAL A 73 -8.79 7.61 2.54
CA VAL A 73 -8.26 8.52 3.56
C VAL A 73 -6.98 7.97 4.16
N PHE A 74 -6.95 6.68 4.52
CA PHE A 74 -5.76 6.03 5.06
C PHE A 74 -4.61 6.00 4.06
N ASP A 75 -4.87 5.73 2.78
CA ASP A 75 -3.92 5.77 1.68
C ASP A 75 -3.26 7.17 1.53
N VAL A 76 -4.07 8.24 1.54
CA VAL A 76 -3.53 9.60 1.49
C VAL A 76 -2.68 9.93 2.71
N PHE A 77 -3.03 9.39 3.89
CA PHE A 77 -2.27 9.64 5.12
C PHE A 77 -0.93 8.92 5.11
N ASP A 78 -0.86 7.63 4.71
CA ASP A 78 0.42 6.90 4.68
C ASP A 78 1.39 7.49 3.67
N GLY A 79 0.94 7.82 2.45
CA GLY A 79 1.75 8.48 1.45
C GLY A 79 2.28 9.85 1.90
N ARG A 80 1.50 10.63 2.66
CA ARG A 80 1.96 11.91 3.23
C ARG A 80 2.94 11.74 4.38
N VAL A 81 2.67 10.81 5.28
CA VAL A 81 3.54 10.53 6.43
C VAL A 81 4.89 9.98 5.97
N ALA A 82 4.90 9.09 4.98
CA ALA A 82 6.13 8.57 4.39
C ALA A 82 7.00 9.70 3.79
N ARG A 83 6.41 10.59 2.99
CA ARG A 83 7.11 11.71 2.35
C ARG A 83 7.63 12.77 3.33
N LEU A 84 6.83 13.15 4.32
CA LEU A 84 7.23 14.14 5.33
C LEU A 84 8.30 13.61 6.28
N GLY A 85 8.34 12.29 6.50
CA GLY A 85 9.29 11.64 7.39
C GLY A 85 10.62 11.27 6.72
N GLY A 86 10.70 11.24 5.39
CA GLY A 86 11.87 10.74 4.66
C GLY A 86 12.15 9.24 4.93
N TYR A 87 11.11 8.48 5.28
CA TYR A 87 11.19 7.08 5.74
C TYR A 87 10.51 6.11 4.79
N GLU A 88 10.72 6.29 3.49
CA GLU A 88 10.25 5.32 2.51
C GLU A 88 11.11 4.05 2.60
N SER A 89 10.52 2.96 3.09
CA SER A 89 11.17 1.65 3.03
C SER A 89 10.74 0.94 1.74
N PRO A 90 11.63 0.16 1.09
CA PRO A 90 11.25 -0.65 -0.07
C PRO A 90 10.07 -1.57 0.23
N PHE A 91 10.04 -2.15 1.42
CA PHE A 91 8.91 -2.98 1.87
C PHE A 91 7.60 -2.19 1.97
N GLY A 92 7.64 -0.96 2.52
CA GLY A 92 6.44 -0.12 2.66
C GLY A 92 5.82 0.22 1.30
N ARG A 93 6.63 0.55 0.30
CA ARG A 93 6.20 0.85 -1.07
C ARG A 93 5.51 -0.35 -1.75
N GLU A 94 6.09 -1.54 -1.59
CA GLU A 94 5.50 -2.76 -2.14
C GLU A 94 4.20 -3.14 -1.41
N PHE A 95 4.17 -3.00 -0.09
CA PHE A 95 2.99 -3.28 0.71
C PHE A 95 1.84 -2.33 0.39
N ASP A 96 2.14 -1.04 0.21
CA ASP A 96 1.21 -0.01 -0.22
C ASP A 96 0.60 -0.34 -1.60
N SER A 97 1.45 -0.69 -2.56
CA SER A 97 0.99 -1.11 -3.89
C SER A 97 0.07 -2.33 -3.87
N LEU A 98 0.33 -3.29 -2.98
CA LEU A 98 -0.56 -4.44 -2.80
C LEU A 98 -1.89 -4.05 -2.17
N ALA A 99 -1.88 -3.17 -1.17
CA ALA A 99 -3.09 -2.65 -0.55
C ALA A 99 -3.96 -1.89 -1.57
N ASP A 100 -3.35 -1.08 -2.42
CA ASP A 100 -4.02 -0.32 -3.47
C ASP A 100 -4.69 -1.21 -4.52
N VAL A 101 -4.02 -2.26 -4.97
CA VAL A 101 -4.63 -3.23 -5.89
C VAL A 101 -5.89 -3.84 -5.29
N VAL A 102 -5.89 -4.15 -4.00
CA VAL A 102 -7.07 -4.71 -3.33
C VAL A 102 -8.14 -3.64 -3.16
N SER A 103 -7.83 -2.52 -2.52
CA SER A 103 -8.81 -1.51 -2.10
C SER A 103 -9.38 -0.71 -3.27
N PHE A 104 -8.58 -0.43 -4.30
CA PHE A 104 -8.96 0.39 -5.45
C PHE A 104 -9.03 -0.37 -6.78
N GLY A 105 -8.56 -1.61 -6.83
CA GLY A 105 -8.71 -2.52 -7.96
C GLY A 105 -9.83 -3.53 -7.73
N VAL A 106 -9.62 -4.47 -6.80
CA VAL A 106 -10.52 -5.61 -6.59
C VAL A 106 -11.88 -5.17 -6.06
N VAL A 107 -11.92 -4.34 -5.02
CA VAL A 107 -13.17 -3.93 -4.37
C VAL A 107 -14.10 -3.18 -5.32
N PRO A 108 -13.65 -2.15 -6.07
CA PRO A 108 -14.50 -1.49 -7.07
C PRO A 108 -14.94 -2.42 -8.20
N ALA A 109 -14.09 -3.35 -8.64
CA ALA A 109 -14.44 -4.34 -9.66
C ALA A 109 -15.60 -5.23 -9.20
N PHE A 110 -15.55 -5.71 -7.95
CA PHE A 110 -16.64 -6.48 -7.35
C PHE A 110 -17.91 -5.66 -7.18
N LEU A 111 -17.79 -4.40 -6.78
CA LEU A 111 -18.93 -3.49 -6.64
C LEU A 111 -19.64 -3.29 -7.96
N VAL A 112 -18.91 -2.97 -9.03
CA VAL A 112 -19.47 -2.78 -10.37
C VAL A 112 -20.04 -4.08 -10.91
N HIS A 113 -19.37 -5.21 -10.70
CA HIS A 113 -19.90 -6.52 -11.08
C HIS A 113 -21.24 -6.79 -10.39
N LYS A 114 -21.32 -6.56 -9.08
CA LYS A 114 -22.50 -6.84 -8.26
C LYS A 114 -23.71 -5.98 -8.65
N ILE A 115 -23.48 -4.69 -8.91
CA ILE A 115 -24.56 -3.70 -9.16
C ILE A 115 -24.95 -3.63 -10.63
N VAL A 116 -23.97 -3.68 -11.54
CA VAL A 116 -24.18 -3.35 -12.96
C VAL A 116 -24.02 -4.57 -13.87
N LEU A 117 -22.85 -5.22 -13.81
CA LEU A 117 -22.53 -6.25 -14.80
C LEU A 117 -23.41 -7.50 -14.67
N LYS A 118 -23.83 -7.84 -13.45
CA LYS A 118 -24.74 -8.94 -13.21
C LYS A 118 -26.10 -8.71 -13.86
N ASP A 119 -26.62 -7.49 -13.81
CA ASP A 119 -27.91 -7.16 -14.43
C ASP A 119 -27.81 -7.02 -15.94
N VAL A 120 -26.76 -6.40 -16.45
CA VAL A 120 -26.52 -6.16 -17.88
C VAL A 120 -26.28 -7.48 -18.62
N PHE A 121 -25.52 -8.39 -18.04
CA PHE A 121 -25.18 -9.66 -18.70
C PHE A 121 -26.02 -10.86 -18.21
N GLY A 122 -27.00 -10.67 -17.36
CA GLY A 122 -28.02 -11.61 -16.91
C GLY A 122 -27.73 -13.10 -17.10
N SER A 123 -27.98 -13.62 -18.30
CA SER A 123 -27.76 -15.01 -18.69
C SER A 123 -26.29 -15.40 -18.94
N HIS A 124 -25.38 -14.41 -19.07
CA HIS A 124 -23.94 -14.60 -19.35
C HIS A 124 -23.07 -13.97 -18.26
N THR A 125 -23.27 -14.34 -17.04
CA THR A 125 -22.55 -13.82 -15.85
C THR A 125 -21.03 -13.91 -15.99
N GLU A 126 -20.53 -14.91 -16.75
CA GLU A 126 -19.11 -15.10 -17.04
C GLU A 126 -18.47 -13.91 -17.75
N ILE A 127 -19.23 -13.22 -18.64
CA ILE A 127 -18.74 -12.03 -19.33
C ILE A 127 -18.53 -10.88 -18.32
N GLY A 128 -19.42 -10.72 -17.37
CA GLY A 128 -19.28 -9.72 -16.30
C GLY A 128 -18.03 -9.95 -15.46
N TRP A 129 -17.77 -11.21 -15.08
CA TRP A 129 -16.53 -11.57 -14.36
C TRP A 129 -15.27 -11.35 -15.18
N PHE A 130 -15.32 -11.66 -16.48
CA PHE A 130 -14.20 -11.42 -17.39
C PHE A 130 -13.87 -9.92 -17.46
N ILE A 131 -14.86 -9.06 -17.63
CA ILE A 131 -14.68 -7.59 -17.69
C ILE A 131 -14.10 -7.09 -16.36
N ALA A 132 -14.65 -7.52 -15.23
CA ALA A 132 -14.15 -7.15 -13.90
C ALA A 132 -12.69 -7.59 -13.70
N SER A 133 -12.32 -8.80 -14.13
CA SER A 133 -10.96 -9.31 -14.06
C SER A 133 -9.99 -8.52 -14.92
N VAL A 134 -10.35 -8.18 -16.16
CA VAL A 134 -9.53 -7.35 -17.05
C VAL A 134 -9.29 -5.97 -16.43
N TYR A 135 -10.29 -5.37 -15.81
CA TYR A 135 -10.13 -4.09 -15.11
C TYR A 135 -9.06 -4.19 -14.00
N VAL A 136 -9.13 -5.22 -13.14
CA VAL A 136 -8.16 -5.44 -12.06
C VAL A 136 -6.75 -5.65 -12.62
N ILE A 137 -6.61 -6.49 -13.65
CA ILE A 137 -5.32 -6.77 -14.28
C ILE A 137 -4.72 -5.50 -14.88
N CYS A 138 -5.50 -4.72 -15.62
CA CYS A 138 -5.03 -3.46 -16.19
C CYS A 138 -4.60 -2.46 -15.12
N GLY A 139 -5.35 -2.36 -14.02
CA GLY A 139 -5.00 -1.53 -12.86
C GLY A 139 -3.68 -1.96 -12.22
N ALA A 140 -3.53 -3.25 -11.95
CA ALA A 140 -2.31 -3.82 -11.37
C ALA A 140 -1.08 -3.63 -12.28
N LEU A 141 -1.22 -3.86 -13.59
CA LEU A 141 -0.14 -3.63 -14.56
C LEU A 141 0.26 -2.16 -14.65
N ARG A 142 -0.72 -1.24 -14.60
CA ARG A 142 -0.45 0.20 -14.57
C ARG A 142 0.36 0.57 -13.32
N LEU A 143 -0.03 0.08 -12.15
CA LEU A 143 0.66 0.36 -10.89
C LEU A 143 2.08 -0.24 -10.89
N ALA A 144 2.24 -1.49 -11.29
CA ALA A 144 3.54 -2.14 -11.42
C ALA A 144 4.48 -1.37 -12.37
N ARG A 145 3.96 -0.92 -13.53
CA ARG A 145 4.75 -0.11 -14.47
C ARG A 145 5.18 1.20 -13.85
N PHE A 146 4.29 1.89 -13.13
CA PHE A 146 4.62 3.13 -12.45
C PHE A 146 5.73 2.94 -11.42
N ASN A 147 5.63 1.91 -10.59
CA ASN A 147 6.65 1.58 -9.59
C ASN A 147 8.01 1.27 -10.21
N CYS A 148 8.04 0.50 -11.32
CA CYS A 148 9.28 0.21 -12.03
C CYS A 148 9.93 1.48 -12.60
N LEU A 149 9.14 2.39 -13.19
CA LEU A 149 9.67 3.64 -13.74
C LEU A 149 10.23 4.55 -12.64
N SER A 150 9.50 4.69 -11.52
CA SER A 150 9.97 5.48 -10.38
C SER A 150 11.27 4.93 -9.77
N ALA A 151 11.41 3.60 -9.69
CA ALA A 151 12.64 2.98 -9.21
C ALA A 151 13.83 3.25 -10.15
N MET A 152 13.63 3.20 -11.46
CA MET A 152 14.68 3.51 -12.46
C MET A 152 15.10 4.99 -12.42
N GLU A 153 14.17 5.92 -12.18
CA GLU A 153 14.47 7.35 -12.03
C GLU A 153 15.30 7.60 -10.76
N GLU A 154 14.96 6.95 -9.64
CA GLU A 154 15.73 7.06 -8.39
C GLU A 154 17.17 6.53 -8.55
N GLU A 155 17.37 5.43 -9.29
CA GLU A 155 18.70 4.87 -9.58
C GLU A 155 19.50 5.82 -10.49
N GLY A 156 18.91 6.39 -11.54
CA GLY A 156 19.56 7.32 -12.45
C GLY A 156 20.03 8.61 -11.72
N ASP A 157 19.19 9.19 -10.86
CA ASP A 157 19.54 10.36 -10.06
C ASP A 157 20.66 10.06 -9.05
N ALA A 158 20.75 8.84 -8.55
CA ALA A 158 21.81 8.43 -7.63
C ALA A 158 23.16 8.27 -8.35
N GLU A 159 23.19 7.75 -9.57
CA GLU A 159 24.39 7.62 -10.38
C GLU A 159 24.93 9.01 -10.82
N GLU A 160 24.07 9.93 -11.25
CA GLU A 160 24.46 11.29 -11.63
C GLU A 160 25.08 12.07 -10.47
N LYS A 161 24.51 11.95 -9.27
CA LYS A 161 25.09 12.58 -8.06
C LYS A 161 26.43 12.01 -7.67
N THR A 162 26.67 10.72 -7.91
CA THR A 162 27.95 10.05 -7.62
C THR A 162 29.05 10.49 -8.60
N ASP A 163 28.70 10.66 -9.88
CA ASP A 163 29.62 11.08 -10.93
C ASP A 163 30.06 12.55 -10.71
N HIS A 164 29.13 13.44 -10.41
CA HIS A 164 29.45 14.84 -10.07
C HIS A 164 30.28 14.97 -8.79
N SER A 165 30.15 14.06 -7.83
CA SER A 165 30.97 14.11 -6.60
C SER A 165 32.40 13.61 -6.85
N SER A 166 32.61 12.73 -7.82
CA SER A 166 33.94 12.21 -8.19
C SER A 166 34.75 13.23 -9.00
N GLU A 167 34.10 14.10 -9.76
CA GLU A 167 34.73 15.14 -10.58
C GLU A 167 35.27 16.33 -9.75
N PHE A 168 34.78 16.50 -8.51
CA PHE A 168 35.17 17.62 -7.63
C PHE A 168 36.33 17.29 -6.67
N VAL A 169 36.87 16.06 -6.69
CA VAL A 169 37.98 15.58 -5.83
C VAL A 169 39.29 15.37 -6.63
N GLY A 170 39.41 15.97 -7.84
CA GLY A 170 40.62 15.94 -8.66
C GLY A 170 41.44 17.22 -8.54
#